data_0a6637df38dd2b0e8420b4d1267a9ab7
#
_entry.id   0a6637df38dd2b0e8420b4d1267a9ab7
#
_cell.length_a   1.000
_cell.length_b   1.000
_cell.length_c   1.000
_cell.angle_alpha   90.00
_cell.angle_beta   90.00
_cell.angle_gamma   90.00
#
_symmetry.space_group_name_H-M   'P 1'
#
loop_
_entity.id
_entity.type
_entity.pdbx_description
1 polymer ?
#
loop_
_entity_poly.entity_id
_entity_poly.type
_entity_poly.pdbx_seq_one_letter_code
_entity_poly.pdbx_strand_id
1 'polypeptide(L)'
;NNYKLGKKISSFNDITQGDYVVHSAHGIGVYNGVVTLIQMGLQKDYIQINYAGNDKVYIPVEKISSIYKYANKNDANPKINKLNSTTWEKTKRNLRKRINDISQQLILLYAQRKQTKNTKYKDYEEEIIFANNFNYNETSDQLKAINNINDDLRSDNPMDRLLCGDVGYGKTEVAFRGMFKTVMNGYQVLYLCPTTILSNQQYKNALERFKNFGVNIGLLNRF
;
A
#
# COMPACT_ATOMS: atom_id res chain seq x y z
N ASN A 1 -9.99 -1.01 13.63
CA ASN A 1 -10.38 -2.29 13.03
C ASN A 1 -10.26 -2.19 11.52
N ASN A 2 -9.06 -2.47 11.00
CA ASN A 2 -8.81 -2.52 9.56
C ASN A 2 -9.26 -3.90 9.06
N TYR A 3 -10.48 -4.00 8.56
CA TYR A 3 -10.88 -5.14 7.75
C TYR A 3 -10.15 -5.04 6.41
N LYS A 4 -8.96 -5.63 6.32
CA LYS A 4 -8.38 -5.96 5.02
C LYS A 4 -9.25 -7.08 4.47
N LEU A 5 -9.89 -6.86 3.33
CA LEU A 5 -10.45 -7.95 2.53
C LEU A 5 -9.31 -8.95 2.31
N GLY A 6 -9.47 -10.17 2.83
CA GLY A 6 -8.49 -11.23 2.70
C GLY A 6 -8.25 -11.59 1.23
N LYS A 7 -7.23 -12.40 1.00
CA LYS A 7 -6.95 -12.95 -0.34
C LYS A 7 -8.19 -13.70 -0.83
N LYS A 8 -8.64 -13.38 -2.04
CA LYS A 8 -9.73 -14.11 -2.71
C LYS A 8 -9.32 -15.58 -2.83
N ILE A 9 -10.22 -16.48 -2.44
CA ILE A 9 -9.97 -17.90 -2.54
C ILE A 9 -10.21 -18.34 -3.98
N SER A 10 -9.19 -18.91 -4.61
CA SER A 10 -9.23 -19.40 -5.97
C SER A 10 -9.18 -20.93 -6.07
N SER A 11 -8.71 -21.58 -5.00
CA SER A 11 -8.58 -23.03 -4.91
C SER A 11 -8.90 -23.52 -3.50
N PHE A 12 -9.34 -24.78 -3.38
CA PHE A 12 -9.54 -25.43 -2.08
C PHE A 12 -8.24 -25.59 -1.28
N ASN A 13 -7.09 -25.56 -1.95
CA ASN A 13 -5.77 -25.60 -1.28
C ASN A 13 -5.46 -24.30 -0.51
N ASP A 14 -6.22 -23.23 -0.75
CA ASP A 14 -6.03 -21.94 -0.08
C ASP A 14 -6.66 -21.89 1.32
N ILE A 15 -7.54 -22.84 1.66
CA ILE A 15 -8.29 -22.87 2.94
C ILE A 15 -8.28 -24.27 3.57
N THR A 16 -8.27 -24.28 4.89
CA THR A 16 -8.38 -25.48 5.71
C THR A 16 -9.62 -25.43 6.59
N GLN A 17 -10.18 -26.58 6.94
CA GLN A 17 -11.31 -26.65 7.86
C GLN A 17 -10.97 -25.97 9.19
N GLY A 18 -11.86 -25.09 9.65
CA GLY A 18 -11.63 -24.24 10.83
C GLY A 18 -11.16 -22.82 10.49
N ASP A 19 -10.72 -22.53 9.25
CA ASP A 19 -10.34 -21.19 8.84
C ASP A 19 -11.53 -20.21 8.88
N TYR A 20 -11.26 -18.98 9.32
CA TYR A 20 -12.24 -17.89 9.19
C TYR A 20 -12.27 -17.39 7.76
N VAL A 21 -13.49 -17.31 7.23
CA VAL A 21 -13.76 -16.84 5.86
C VAL A 21 -14.78 -15.72 5.86
N VAL A 22 -14.74 -14.88 4.85
CA VAL A 22 -15.69 -13.77 4.65
C VAL A 22 -16.49 -14.03 3.40
N HIS A 23 -17.78 -14.21 3.53
CA HIS A 23 -18.71 -14.25 2.40
C HIS A 23 -19.28 -12.87 2.13
N SER A 24 -19.35 -12.46 0.87
CA SER A 24 -19.79 -11.11 0.48
C SER A 24 -21.19 -10.72 0.99
N ALA A 25 -22.11 -11.67 1.05
CA ALA A 25 -23.49 -11.45 1.53
C ALA A 25 -23.69 -11.73 3.01
N HIS A 26 -22.97 -12.71 3.60
CA HIS A 26 -23.27 -13.21 4.95
C HIS A 26 -22.23 -12.82 6.01
N GLY A 27 -21.08 -12.23 5.58
CA GLY A 27 -20.04 -11.79 6.50
C GLY A 27 -19.10 -12.91 6.94
N ILE A 28 -18.57 -12.80 8.17
CA ILE A 28 -17.56 -13.69 8.71
C ILE A 28 -18.20 -14.97 9.23
N GLY A 29 -17.69 -16.12 8.77
CA GLY A 29 -18.03 -17.45 9.23
C GLY A 29 -16.80 -18.34 9.31
N VAL A 30 -16.99 -19.61 9.66
CA VAL A 30 -15.95 -20.63 9.76
C VAL A 30 -16.15 -21.68 8.67
N TYR A 31 -15.13 -21.89 7.84
CA TYR A 31 -15.15 -22.93 6.83
C TYR A 31 -15.15 -24.32 7.46
N ASN A 32 -16.11 -25.16 7.09
CA ASN A 32 -16.30 -26.50 7.65
C ASN A 32 -16.13 -27.63 6.64
N GLY A 33 -15.50 -27.35 5.50
CA GLY A 33 -15.25 -28.35 4.47
C GLY A 33 -16.25 -28.32 3.33
N VAL A 34 -16.17 -29.35 2.48
CA VAL A 34 -17.08 -29.59 1.36
C VAL A 34 -18.02 -30.73 1.73
N VAL A 35 -19.29 -30.58 1.41
CA VAL A 35 -20.33 -31.59 1.64
C VAL A 35 -21.10 -31.84 0.35
N THR A 36 -21.42 -33.09 0.07
CA THR A 36 -22.26 -33.48 -1.06
C THR A 36 -23.71 -33.51 -0.61
N LEU A 37 -24.57 -32.72 -1.27
CA LEU A 37 -26.02 -32.72 -1.01
C LEU A 37 -26.77 -33.26 -2.23
N ILE A 38 -27.84 -34.01 -1.96
CA ILE A 38 -28.71 -34.51 -3.01
C ILE A 38 -29.91 -33.57 -3.11
N GLN A 39 -30.06 -32.89 -4.25
CA GLN A 39 -31.21 -32.06 -4.57
C GLN A 39 -31.90 -32.58 -5.84
N MET A 40 -33.18 -32.91 -5.77
CA MET A 40 -33.95 -33.43 -6.90
C MET A 40 -33.27 -34.63 -7.61
N GLY A 41 -32.65 -35.54 -6.84
CA GLY A 41 -31.95 -36.71 -7.38
C GLY A 41 -30.56 -36.44 -7.96
N LEU A 42 -30.09 -35.20 -7.97
CA LEU A 42 -28.74 -34.83 -8.44
C LEU A 42 -27.83 -34.59 -7.24
N GLN A 43 -26.65 -35.20 -7.27
CA GLN A 43 -25.57 -34.96 -6.30
C GLN A 43 -24.81 -33.70 -6.70
N LYS A 44 -24.65 -32.76 -5.75
CA LYS A 44 -23.84 -31.55 -5.92
C LYS A 44 -23.00 -31.28 -4.70
N ASP A 45 -21.80 -30.78 -4.93
CA ASP A 45 -20.86 -30.41 -3.88
C ASP A 45 -21.03 -28.95 -3.46
N TYR A 46 -21.04 -28.74 -2.14
CA TYR A 46 -21.20 -27.45 -1.53
C TYR A 46 -20.12 -27.18 -0.49
N ILE A 47 -19.63 -25.97 -0.47
CA ILE A 47 -18.80 -25.43 0.60
C ILE A 47 -19.72 -25.15 1.80
N GLN A 48 -19.43 -25.74 2.95
CA GLN A 48 -20.14 -25.47 4.18
C GLN A 48 -19.42 -24.40 4.99
N ILE A 49 -20.15 -23.35 5.37
CA ILE A 49 -19.67 -22.29 6.26
C ILE A 49 -20.61 -22.23 7.46
N ASN A 50 -20.01 -22.32 8.66
CA ASN A 50 -20.74 -22.21 9.92
C ASN A 50 -20.77 -20.76 10.40
N TYR A 51 -21.92 -20.32 10.89
CA TYR A 51 -22.19 -18.99 11.44
C TYR A 51 -22.61 -19.05 12.90
N ALA A 52 -22.73 -17.89 13.57
CA ALA A 52 -23.17 -17.84 14.96
C ALA A 52 -24.63 -18.35 15.10
N GLY A 53 -24.91 -19.08 16.19
CA GLY A 53 -26.22 -19.65 16.45
C GLY A 53 -26.47 -21.00 15.75
N ASN A 54 -25.41 -21.74 15.41
CA ASN A 54 -25.46 -23.01 14.67
C ASN A 54 -25.99 -22.91 13.24
N ASP A 55 -26.13 -21.70 12.71
CA ASP A 55 -26.55 -21.47 11.33
C ASP A 55 -25.47 -21.97 10.35
N LYS A 56 -25.90 -22.53 9.23
CA LYS A 56 -25.01 -23.02 8.17
C LYS A 56 -25.42 -22.46 6.83
N VAL A 57 -24.42 -22.13 6.00
CA VAL A 57 -24.63 -21.74 4.60
C VAL A 57 -23.90 -22.74 3.71
N TYR A 58 -24.60 -23.20 2.70
CA TYR A 58 -24.08 -24.10 1.67
C TYR A 58 -23.92 -23.33 0.37
N ILE A 59 -22.68 -23.19 -0.10
CA ILE A 59 -22.33 -22.43 -1.30
C ILE A 59 -21.87 -23.44 -2.36
N PRO A 60 -22.45 -23.44 -3.56
CA PRO A 60 -21.97 -24.32 -4.63
C PRO A 60 -20.47 -24.12 -4.85
N VAL A 61 -19.73 -25.21 -5.07
CA VAL A 61 -18.25 -25.17 -5.21
C VAL A 61 -17.79 -24.26 -6.34
N GLU A 62 -18.61 -24.09 -7.39
CA GLU A 62 -18.34 -23.20 -8.52
C GLU A 62 -18.31 -21.70 -8.09
N LYS A 63 -18.91 -21.39 -6.96
CA LYS A 63 -18.96 -20.03 -6.40
C LYS A 63 -17.89 -19.76 -5.33
N ILE A 64 -16.84 -20.58 -5.27
CA ILE A 64 -15.72 -20.41 -4.32
C ILE A 64 -15.14 -18.99 -4.36
N SER A 65 -15.14 -18.35 -5.53
CA SER A 65 -14.66 -16.98 -5.72
C SER A 65 -15.47 -15.89 -4.99
N SER A 66 -16.64 -16.24 -4.39
CA SER A 66 -17.43 -15.35 -3.54
C SER A 66 -16.94 -15.32 -2.08
N ILE A 67 -15.94 -16.13 -1.76
CA ILE A 67 -15.38 -16.31 -0.42
C ILE A 67 -13.96 -15.76 -0.39
N TYR A 68 -13.62 -15.10 0.71
CA TYR A 68 -12.30 -14.51 0.97
C TYR A 68 -11.74 -15.09 2.26
N LYS A 69 -10.45 -15.37 2.31
CA LYS A 69 -9.78 -15.76 3.55
C LYS A 69 -9.73 -14.54 4.49
N TYR A 70 -10.10 -14.71 5.75
CA TYR A 70 -9.99 -13.65 6.73
C TYR A 70 -8.53 -13.34 7.03
N ALA A 71 -8.08 -12.11 6.84
CA ALA A 71 -6.66 -11.76 6.83
C ALA A 71 -6.22 -10.83 7.97
N ASN A 72 -6.99 -10.69 9.06
CA ASN A 72 -6.56 -9.86 10.16
C ASN A 72 -5.62 -10.62 11.10
N LYS A 73 -4.31 -10.35 11.00
CA LYS A 73 -3.29 -11.00 11.84
C LYS A 73 -3.38 -10.64 13.34
N ASN A 74 -4.07 -9.54 13.68
CA ASN A 74 -4.17 -9.05 15.06
C ASN A 74 -5.40 -9.58 15.80
N ASP A 75 -6.34 -10.22 15.10
CA ASP A 75 -7.57 -10.77 15.66
C ASP A 75 -7.55 -12.29 15.45
N ALA A 76 -6.99 -13.01 16.41
CA ALA A 76 -6.94 -14.48 16.33
C ALA A 76 -8.35 -15.11 16.29
N ASN A 77 -9.38 -14.44 16.87
CA ASN A 77 -10.76 -14.92 16.93
C ASN A 77 -11.75 -13.81 16.54
N PRO A 78 -12.01 -13.59 15.25
CA PRO A 78 -13.00 -12.60 14.83
C PRO A 78 -14.41 -12.98 15.27
N LYS A 79 -15.23 -11.97 15.56
CA LYS A 79 -16.63 -12.20 15.89
C LYS A 79 -17.39 -12.73 14.66
N ILE A 80 -17.85 -13.98 14.75
CA ILE A 80 -18.63 -14.63 13.70
C ILE A 80 -19.99 -13.92 13.57
N ASN A 81 -20.43 -13.67 12.33
CA ASN A 81 -21.71 -13.05 12.06
C ASN A 81 -22.87 -14.04 12.31
N LYS A 82 -24.05 -13.51 12.65
CA LYS A 82 -25.30 -14.27 12.70
C LYS A 82 -26.05 -14.05 11.38
N LEU A 83 -26.59 -15.10 10.80
CA LEU A 83 -27.42 -15.00 9.60
C LEU A 83 -28.67 -14.18 9.90
N ASN A 84 -29.26 -13.58 8.87
CA ASN A 84 -30.45 -12.75 8.97
C ASN A 84 -30.34 -11.54 9.94
N SER A 85 -29.09 -11.16 10.31
CA SER A 85 -28.85 -9.96 11.11
C SER A 85 -28.46 -8.78 10.20
N THR A 86 -28.86 -7.57 10.59
CA THR A 86 -28.49 -6.34 9.89
C THR A 86 -27.05 -5.92 10.18
N THR A 87 -26.32 -6.66 11.02
CA THR A 87 -24.98 -6.30 11.50
C THR A 87 -23.97 -6.21 10.35
N TRP A 88 -23.97 -7.18 9.44
CA TRP A 88 -23.07 -7.18 8.29
C TRP A 88 -23.34 -6.03 7.32
N GLU A 89 -24.62 -5.76 7.04
CA GLU A 89 -25.03 -4.64 6.19
C GLU A 89 -24.65 -3.29 6.81
N LYS A 90 -24.84 -3.14 8.13
CA LYS A 90 -24.37 -1.95 8.88
C LYS A 90 -22.84 -1.79 8.77
N THR A 91 -22.10 -2.88 8.91
CA THR A 91 -20.63 -2.88 8.79
C THR A 91 -20.20 -2.43 7.39
N LYS A 92 -20.80 -3.02 6.33
CA LYS A 92 -20.52 -2.62 4.93
C LYS A 92 -20.86 -1.16 4.67
N ARG A 93 -22.00 -0.69 5.15
CA ARG A 93 -22.44 0.71 5.00
C ARG A 93 -21.48 1.68 5.67
N ASN A 94 -21.06 1.38 6.90
CA ASN A 94 -20.11 2.21 7.65
C ASN A 94 -18.74 2.25 6.97
N LEU A 95 -18.28 1.13 6.42
CA LEU A 95 -17.04 1.07 5.65
C LEU A 95 -17.13 1.90 4.37
N ARG A 96 -18.22 1.78 3.62
CA ARG A 96 -18.43 2.60 2.40
C ARG A 96 -18.45 4.09 2.73
N LYS A 97 -19.12 4.49 3.82
CA LYS A 97 -19.12 5.89 4.26
C LYS A 97 -17.69 6.37 4.55
N ARG A 98 -16.92 5.63 5.34
CA ARG A 98 -15.52 5.97 5.63
C ARG A 98 -14.65 6.07 4.38
N ILE A 99 -14.82 5.16 3.42
CA ILE A 99 -14.10 5.20 2.14
C ILE A 99 -14.46 6.48 1.37
N ASN A 100 -15.74 6.83 1.31
CA ASN A 100 -16.19 8.06 0.66
C ASN A 100 -15.63 9.30 1.36
N ASP A 101 -15.65 9.35 2.70
CA ASP A 101 -15.11 10.47 3.47
C ASP A 101 -13.60 10.65 3.20
N ILE A 102 -12.83 9.56 3.18
CA ILE A 102 -11.40 9.58 2.84
C ILE A 102 -11.19 10.03 1.39
N SER A 103 -12.01 9.52 0.46
CA SER A 103 -11.92 9.90 -0.96
C SER A 103 -12.18 11.39 -1.17
N GLN A 104 -13.19 11.95 -0.49
CA GLN A 104 -13.47 13.39 -0.53
C GLN A 104 -12.32 14.21 0.04
N GLN A 105 -11.74 13.81 1.17
CA GLN A 105 -10.57 14.48 1.76
C GLN A 105 -9.37 14.46 0.80
N LEU A 106 -9.12 13.34 0.13
CA LEU A 106 -8.05 13.24 -0.88
C LEU A 106 -8.32 14.17 -2.08
N ILE A 107 -9.54 14.21 -2.59
CA ILE A 107 -9.90 15.10 -3.71
C ILE A 107 -9.67 16.58 -3.32
N LEU A 108 -10.07 16.98 -2.12
CA LEU A 108 -9.83 18.34 -1.62
C LEU A 108 -8.34 18.63 -1.50
N LEU A 109 -7.55 17.68 -0.98
CA LEU A 109 -6.10 17.82 -0.88
C LEU A 109 -5.43 17.99 -2.25
N TYR A 110 -5.83 17.18 -3.25
CA TYR A 110 -5.33 17.32 -4.62
C TYR A 110 -5.75 18.64 -5.27
N ALA A 111 -6.97 19.10 -5.02
CA ALA A 111 -7.43 20.41 -5.51
C ALA A 111 -6.62 21.56 -4.91
N GLN A 112 -6.35 21.53 -3.60
CA GLN A 112 -5.50 22.52 -2.93
C GLN A 112 -4.07 22.49 -3.47
N ARG A 113 -3.47 21.31 -3.68
CA ARG A 113 -2.14 21.20 -4.29
C ARG A 113 -2.07 21.82 -5.69
N LYS A 114 -3.08 21.62 -6.52
CA LYS A 114 -3.13 22.23 -7.86
C LYS A 114 -3.21 23.76 -7.84
N GLN A 115 -3.77 24.34 -6.77
CA GLN A 115 -3.84 25.79 -6.60
C GLN A 115 -2.55 26.36 -6.01
N THR A 116 -1.74 25.55 -5.34
CA THR A 116 -0.46 25.97 -4.76
C THR A 116 0.56 26.13 -5.87
N LYS A 117 1.18 27.30 -5.96
CA LYS A 117 2.33 27.51 -6.84
C LYS A 117 3.61 27.17 -6.12
N ASN A 118 4.50 26.51 -6.81
CA ASN A 118 5.85 26.21 -6.32
C ASN A 118 6.83 27.29 -6.81
N THR A 119 7.95 27.43 -6.09
CA THR A 119 9.08 28.20 -6.58
C THR A 119 9.86 27.34 -7.58
N LYS A 120 10.12 27.88 -8.76
CA LYS A 120 10.93 27.21 -9.78
C LYS A 120 12.37 27.05 -9.29
N TYR A 121 12.86 25.84 -9.28
CA TYR A 121 14.25 25.57 -8.94
C TYR A 121 15.17 25.87 -10.11
N LYS A 122 16.33 26.42 -9.79
CA LYS A 122 17.41 26.68 -10.75
C LYS A 122 18.30 25.45 -10.87
N ASP A 123 19.01 25.35 -11.97
CA ASP A 123 20.07 24.36 -12.16
C ASP A 123 21.40 24.93 -11.67
N TYR A 124 22.23 24.07 -11.08
CA TYR A 124 23.55 24.40 -10.58
C TYR A 124 24.60 23.46 -11.16
N GLU A 125 25.81 23.94 -11.40
CA GLU A 125 26.92 23.13 -11.93
C GLU A 125 27.31 22.01 -10.97
N GLU A 126 27.13 22.21 -9.68
CA GLU A 126 27.33 21.21 -8.62
C GLU A 126 26.49 19.97 -8.79
N GLU A 127 25.32 20.06 -9.46
CA GLU A 127 24.49 18.89 -9.78
C GLU A 127 25.20 17.92 -10.72
N ILE A 128 26.02 18.46 -11.64
CA ILE A 128 26.84 17.66 -12.55
C ILE A 128 27.97 16.97 -11.77
N ILE A 129 28.61 17.71 -10.85
CA ILE A 129 29.65 17.17 -9.99
C ILE A 129 29.09 16.08 -9.09
N PHE A 130 27.90 16.32 -8.50
CA PHE A 130 27.19 15.33 -7.71
C PHE A 130 26.83 14.10 -8.56
N ALA A 131 26.41 14.28 -9.81
CA ALA A 131 26.14 13.19 -10.73
C ALA A 131 27.40 12.34 -10.99
N ASN A 132 28.51 12.97 -11.35
CA ASN A 132 29.76 12.30 -11.70
C ASN A 132 30.42 11.58 -10.51
N ASN A 133 30.11 11.96 -9.29
CA ASN A 133 30.57 11.27 -8.07
C ASN A 133 29.75 10.00 -7.73
N PHE A 134 28.86 9.56 -8.61
CA PHE A 134 28.17 8.29 -8.47
C PHE A 134 29.03 7.16 -9.02
N ASN A 135 29.25 6.12 -8.22
CA ASN A 135 30.17 5.03 -8.54
C ASN A 135 29.66 4.04 -9.60
N TYR A 136 28.46 4.22 -10.09
CA TYR A 136 27.82 3.32 -11.05
C TYR A 136 27.31 4.12 -12.26
N ASN A 137 27.11 3.43 -13.38
CA ASN A 137 26.47 4.01 -14.55
C ASN A 137 24.94 3.94 -14.36
N GLU A 138 24.26 5.06 -14.58
CA GLU A 138 22.81 5.09 -14.54
C GLU A 138 22.21 4.31 -15.71
N THR A 139 21.11 3.60 -15.44
CA THR A 139 20.31 2.99 -16.50
C THR A 139 19.50 4.07 -17.24
N SER A 140 19.04 3.76 -18.44
CA SER A 140 18.16 4.66 -19.23
C SER A 140 16.91 5.07 -18.46
N ASP A 141 16.32 4.15 -17.67
CA ASP A 141 15.12 4.43 -16.87
C ASP A 141 15.43 5.32 -15.66
N GLN A 142 16.59 5.16 -15.03
CA GLN A 142 17.03 6.05 -13.95
C GLN A 142 17.26 7.47 -14.48
N LEU A 143 17.94 7.62 -15.62
CA LEU A 143 18.15 8.93 -16.26
C LEU A 143 16.81 9.59 -16.64
N LYS A 144 15.88 8.82 -17.19
CA LYS A 144 14.54 9.31 -17.49
C LYS A 144 13.80 9.77 -16.23
N ALA A 145 13.89 9.02 -15.14
CA ALA A 145 13.28 9.38 -13.87
C ALA A 145 13.88 10.64 -13.26
N ILE A 146 15.23 10.79 -13.32
CA ILE A 146 15.95 11.98 -12.85
C ILE A 146 15.51 13.21 -13.64
N ASN A 147 15.48 13.11 -14.98
CA ASN A 147 15.05 14.21 -15.85
C ASN A 147 13.60 14.63 -15.54
N ASN A 148 12.69 13.66 -15.38
CA ASN A 148 11.30 13.95 -15.01
C ASN A 148 11.18 14.67 -13.66
N ILE A 149 11.99 14.29 -12.65
CA ILE A 149 12.04 14.97 -11.35
C ILE A 149 12.55 16.40 -11.52
N ASN A 150 13.61 16.58 -12.31
CA ASN A 150 14.17 17.91 -12.58
C ASN A 150 13.15 18.82 -13.29
N ASP A 151 12.39 18.29 -14.23
CA ASP A 151 11.35 19.04 -14.95
C ASP A 151 10.21 19.44 -14.00
N ASP A 152 9.80 18.53 -13.12
CA ASP A 152 8.79 18.85 -12.08
C ASP A 152 9.28 19.96 -11.13
N LEU A 153 10.55 19.87 -10.67
CA LEU A 153 11.13 20.87 -9.76
C LEU A 153 11.32 22.24 -10.42
N ARG A 154 11.50 22.29 -11.73
CA ARG A 154 11.56 23.53 -12.52
C ARG A 154 10.16 24.12 -12.80
N SER A 155 9.10 23.34 -12.57
CA SER A 155 7.73 23.77 -12.88
C SER A 155 7.12 24.65 -11.78
N ASP A 156 6.03 25.35 -12.09
CA ASP A 156 5.24 26.11 -11.13
C ASP A 156 4.38 25.23 -10.21
N ASN A 157 4.25 23.95 -10.52
CA ASN A 157 3.42 23.01 -9.76
C ASN A 157 4.26 22.24 -8.74
N PRO A 158 3.79 22.04 -7.50
CA PRO A 158 4.46 21.16 -6.56
C PRO A 158 4.56 19.73 -7.12
N MET A 159 5.77 19.17 -7.09
CA MET A 159 5.99 17.80 -7.52
C MET A 159 5.22 16.81 -6.64
N ASP A 160 4.50 15.88 -7.28
CA ASP A 160 3.85 14.73 -6.63
C ASP A 160 4.06 13.52 -7.53
N ARG A 161 5.18 12.83 -7.33
CA ARG A 161 5.65 11.77 -8.23
C ARG A 161 5.87 10.46 -7.50
N LEU A 162 5.32 9.38 -8.06
CA LEU A 162 5.58 8.02 -7.63
C LEU A 162 6.72 7.42 -8.46
N LEU A 163 7.82 7.06 -7.81
CA LEU A 163 8.92 6.31 -8.43
C LEU A 163 8.74 4.82 -8.17
N CYS A 164 8.41 4.06 -9.21
CA CYS A 164 8.26 2.60 -9.15
C CYS A 164 9.54 1.92 -9.67
N GLY A 165 9.92 0.83 -9.01
CA GLY A 165 11.05 -0.01 -9.40
C GLY A 165 11.26 -1.12 -8.38
N ASP A 166 11.89 -2.23 -8.78
CA ASP A 166 12.19 -3.34 -7.89
C ASP A 166 13.25 -3.02 -6.85
N VAL A 167 13.44 -3.90 -5.88
CA VAL A 167 14.49 -3.78 -4.85
C VAL A 167 15.86 -3.86 -5.53
N GLY A 168 16.76 -2.94 -5.15
CA GLY A 168 18.13 -2.89 -5.72
C GLY A 168 18.28 -2.06 -7.00
N TYR A 169 17.21 -1.56 -7.61
CA TYR A 169 17.27 -0.78 -8.86
C TYR A 169 17.64 0.70 -8.67
N GLY A 170 18.30 1.05 -7.58
CA GLY A 170 18.89 2.38 -7.39
C GLY A 170 17.90 3.54 -7.20
N LYS A 171 16.65 3.27 -6.79
CA LYS A 171 15.65 4.33 -6.49
C LYS A 171 16.17 5.41 -5.54
N THR A 172 17.03 5.03 -4.60
CA THR A 172 17.63 5.94 -3.62
C THR A 172 18.51 6.98 -4.30
N GLU A 173 19.33 6.60 -5.30
CA GLU A 173 20.14 7.57 -6.05
C GLU A 173 19.27 8.57 -6.81
N VAL A 174 18.21 8.11 -7.47
CA VAL A 174 17.24 8.99 -8.14
C VAL A 174 16.64 10.00 -7.16
N ALA A 175 16.27 9.55 -5.96
CA ALA A 175 15.78 10.44 -4.90
C ALA A 175 16.85 11.42 -4.43
N PHE A 176 18.09 10.97 -4.23
CA PHE A 176 19.19 11.83 -3.79
C PHE A 176 19.51 12.94 -4.81
N ARG A 177 19.36 12.71 -6.12
CA ARG A 177 19.50 13.76 -7.15
C ARG A 177 18.48 14.88 -6.95
N GLY A 178 17.21 14.53 -6.74
CA GLY A 178 16.16 15.51 -6.45
C GLY A 178 16.35 16.23 -5.11
N MET A 179 16.81 15.51 -4.08
CA MET A 179 17.14 16.11 -2.78
C MET A 179 18.32 17.09 -2.90
N PHE A 180 19.37 16.72 -3.63
CA PHE A 180 20.52 17.58 -3.84
C PHE A 180 20.12 18.89 -4.53
N LYS A 181 19.37 18.81 -5.62
CA LYS A 181 18.81 19.99 -6.30
C LYS A 181 18.01 20.87 -5.35
N THR A 182 17.19 20.27 -4.49
CA THR A 182 16.37 20.99 -3.50
C THR A 182 17.25 21.76 -2.51
N VAL A 183 18.29 21.13 -1.99
CA VAL A 183 19.22 21.75 -1.04
C VAL A 183 20.04 22.88 -1.71
N MET A 184 20.51 22.68 -2.95
CA MET A 184 21.23 23.71 -3.72
C MET A 184 20.36 24.95 -3.97
N ASN A 185 19.05 24.80 -4.04
CA ASN A 185 18.10 25.91 -4.12
C ASN A 185 17.75 26.55 -2.76
N GLY A 186 18.45 26.16 -1.68
CA GLY A 186 18.28 26.73 -0.34
C GLY A 186 17.10 26.18 0.47
N TYR A 187 16.50 25.07 0.05
CA TYR A 187 15.38 24.46 0.74
C TYR A 187 15.80 23.25 1.58
N GLN A 188 15.00 22.92 2.56
CA GLN A 188 15.17 21.74 3.41
C GLN A 188 14.46 20.53 2.80
N VAL A 189 15.01 19.34 3.06
CA VAL A 189 14.45 18.06 2.64
C VAL A 189 14.12 17.21 3.85
N LEU A 190 12.93 16.64 3.89
CA LEU A 190 12.53 15.63 4.85
C LEU A 190 12.42 14.27 4.16
N TYR A 191 13.29 13.33 4.57
CA TYR A 191 13.31 11.96 4.03
C TYR A 191 12.69 10.98 5.03
N LEU A 192 11.48 10.50 4.72
CA LEU A 192 10.72 9.58 5.60
C LEU A 192 11.02 8.12 5.27
N CYS A 193 11.30 7.34 6.32
CA CYS A 193 11.50 5.89 6.24
C CYS A 193 10.52 5.15 7.16
N PRO A 194 9.99 3.98 6.76
CA PRO A 194 8.97 3.27 7.52
C PRO A 194 9.48 2.58 8.79
N THR A 195 10.79 2.37 8.92
CA THR A 195 11.40 1.69 10.08
C THR A 195 12.68 2.39 10.51
N THR A 196 13.04 2.25 11.79
CA THR A 196 14.29 2.79 12.36
C THR A 196 15.54 2.17 11.72
N ILE A 197 15.49 0.88 11.36
CA ILE A 197 16.60 0.20 10.67
C ILE A 197 16.85 0.85 9.30
N LEU A 198 15.80 1.05 8.52
CA LEU A 198 15.91 1.66 7.21
C LEU A 198 16.33 3.13 7.31
N SER A 199 15.82 3.89 8.29
CA SER A 199 16.23 5.29 8.46
C SER A 199 17.72 5.42 8.81
N ASN A 200 18.26 4.55 9.66
CA ASN A 200 19.70 4.49 9.96
C ASN A 200 20.53 4.13 8.73
N GLN A 201 20.06 3.17 7.93
CA GLN A 201 20.75 2.81 6.68
C GLN A 201 20.76 3.97 5.70
N GLN A 202 19.62 4.62 5.48
CA GLN A 202 19.50 5.74 4.55
C GLN A 202 20.28 6.96 5.05
N TYR A 203 20.36 7.20 6.35
CA TYR A 203 21.18 8.24 6.94
C TYR A 203 22.67 8.05 6.62
N LYS A 204 23.19 6.82 6.82
CA LYS A 204 24.58 6.49 6.48
C LYS A 204 24.86 6.66 4.97
N ASN A 205 23.94 6.18 4.13
CA ASN A 205 24.04 6.35 2.68
C ASN A 205 24.05 7.83 2.27
N ALA A 206 23.20 8.64 2.92
CA ALA A 206 23.15 10.07 2.66
C ALA A 206 24.45 10.77 3.12
N LEU A 207 24.95 10.49 4.33
CA LEU A 207 26.24 11.03 4.81
C LEU A 207 27.38 10.77 3.82
N GLU A 208 27.50 9.53 3.34
CA GLU A 208 28.54 9.18 2.37
C GLU A 208 28.35 9.87 1.03
N ARG A 209 27.12 9.94 0.54
CA ARG A 209 26.80 10.49 -0.77
C ARG A 209 26.94 12.02 -0.84
N PHE A 210 26.66 12.72 0.26
CA PHE A 210 26.68 14.18 0.35
C PHE A 210 27.93 14.75 1.03
N LYS A 211 28.89 13.92 1.46
CA LYS A 211 30.04 14.32 2.29
C LYS A 211 30.87 15.49 1.75
N ASN A 212 30.98 15.63 0.43
CA ASN A 212 31.83 16.65 -0.22
C ASN A 212 31.05 17.93 -0.58
N PHE A 213 29.82 18.06 -0.18
CA PHE A 213 28.90 19.13 -0.64
C PHE A 213 28.42 20.08 0.47
N GLY A 214 28.97 19.94 1.69
CA GLY A 214 28.66 20.85 2.79
C GLY A 214 27.19 20.76 3.29
N VAL A 215 26.49 19.66 2.99
CA VAL A 215 25.08 19.47 3.38
C VAL A 215 25.02 18.93 4.81
N ASN A 216 24.28 19.61 5.68
CA ASN A 216 24.01 19.14 7.03
C ASN A 216 22.87 18.12 7.03
N ILE A 217 23.15 16.92 7.52
CA ILE A 217 22.17 15.83 7.56
C ILE A 217 21.94 15.40 9.01
N GLY A 218 20.71 15.45 9.45
CA GLY A 218 20.27 15.00 10.77
C GLY A 218 19.44 13.71 10.68
N LEU A 219 19.55 12.86 11.69
CA LEU A 219 18.71 11.67 11.84
C LEU A 219 17.72 11.90 12.98
N LEU A 220 16.44 11.72 12.70
CA LEU A 220 15.37 11.74 13.70
C LEU A 220 14.67 10.38 13.70
N ASN A 221 14.86 9.61 14.75
CA ASN A 221 14.15 8.35 14.96
C ASN A 221 13.85 8.14 16.45
N ARG A 222 13.33 6.98 16.82
CA ARG A 222 12.93 6.69 18.20
C ARG A 222 14.11 6.45 19.17
N PHE A 223 15.31 6.23 18.66
CA PHE A 223 16.50 5.89 19.46
C PHE A 223 17.59 6.92 19.25
#